data_c52c88ce1b57c39eb8c39fed9ae7aedd
#
_entry.id   c52c88ce1b57c39eb8c39fed9ae7aedd
#
_cell.length_a   1.000
_cell.length_b   1.000
_cell.length_c   1.000
_cell.angle_alpha   90.00
_cell.angle_beta   90.00
_cell.angle_gamma   90.00
#
_symmetry.space_group_name_H-M   'P 1'
#
loop_
_entity.id
_entity.type
_entity.pdbx_description
1 polymer ?
#
loop_
_entity_poly.entity_id
_entity_poly.type
_entity_poly.pdbx_seq_one_letter_code
_entity_poly.pdbx_strand_id
1 'polypeptide(L)'
;NVQFTAEKQLAGIGRWAEIIGGGKIAAGTMTNSATIYPLIRIGIMHPYFSGNINQLSSPRTIKSQKKWQAYLVARPGGSFTLTNALLTGGISNSSNGKVIRSNHPLQKFTFNMEYGVVVSKGRVALSVMQRYTTPMLEGLYSHEVGNVSLSFNW
;
A
#
# COMPACT_ATOMS: atom_id res chain seq x y z
N ASN A 1 -14.35 10.49 2.03
CA ASN A 1 -12.92 10.72 1.75
C ASN A 1 -12.63 10.57 0.27
N VAL A 2 -11.85 11.49 -0.28
CA VAL A 2 -11.28 11.38 -1.62
C VAL A 2 -9.82 10.98 -1.46
N GLN A 3 -9.39 10.04 -2.31
CA GLN A 3 -8.01 9.57 -2.34
C GLN A 3 -7.45 9.71 -3.74
N PHE A 4 -6.31 10.32 -3.85
CA PHE A 4 -5.53 10.42 -5.09
C PHE A 4 -4.22 9.66 -4.91
N THR A 5 -3.88 8.83 -5.89
CA THR A 5 -2.63 8.07 -5.93
C THR A 5 -1.94 8.31 -7.26
N ALA A 6 -0.66 8.62 -7.23
CA ALA A 6 0.18 8.76 -8.42
C ALA A 6 1.41 7.87 -8.29
N GLU A 7 1.74 7.17 -9.36
CA GLU A 7 2.89 6.28 -9.43
C GLU A 7 3.66 6.50 -10.73
N LYS A 8 4.99 6.42 -10.66
CA LYS A 8 5.88 6.59 -11.80
C LYS A 8 7.05 5.63 -11.69
N GLN A 9 7.40 4.97 -12.78
CA GLN A 9 8.62 4.18 -12.86
C GLN A 9 9.83 5.12 -12.84
N LEU A 10 10.72 4.90 -11.87
CA LEU A 10 11.93 5.69 -11.67
C LEU A 10 13.14 5.04 -12.33
N ALA A 11 13.25 3.71 -12.22
CA ALA A 11 14.33 2.92 -12.79
C ALA A 11 13.87 1.50 -13.11
N GLY A 12 14.56 0.83 -14.03
CA GLY A 12 14.30 -0.56 -14.36
C GLY A 12 15.45 -1.20 -15.12
N ILE A 13 15.74 -2.47 -14.82
CA ILE A 13 16.75 -3.30 -15.48
C ILE A 13 16.02 -4.46 -16.16
N GLY A 14 15.55 -4.22 -17.38
CA GLY A 14 14.82 -5.21 -18.17
C GLY A 14 13.65 -5.82 -17.42
N ARG A 15 13.66 -7.17 -17.23
CA ARG A 15 12.64 -7.92 -16.52
C ARG A 15 13.06 -8.38 -15.12
N TRP A 16 14.22 -7.91 -14.63
CA TRP A 16 14.84 -8.42 -13.42
C TRP A 16 14.65 -7.53 -12.21
N ALA A 17 14.64 -6.22 -12.41
CA ALA A 17 14.48 -5.28 -11.31
C ALA A 17 13.78 -4.01 -11.79
N GLU A 18 12.91 -3.45 -10.97
CA GLU A 18 12.34 -2.12 -11.20
C GLU A 18 12.05 -1.40 -9.88
N ILE A 19 12.12 -0.08 -9.95
CA ILE A 19 11.81 0.83 -8.86
C ILE A 19 10.75 1.81 -9.35
N ILE A 20 9.65 1.87 -8.62
CA ILE A 20 8.52 2.76 -8.89
C ILE A 20 8.38 3.70 -7.70
N GLY A 21 8.36 4.99 -7.93
CA GLY A 21 8.02 5.99 -6.94
C GLY A 21 6.52 6.19 -6.89
N GLY A 22 5.94 6.19 -5.70
CA GLY A 22 4.53 6.41 -5.49
C GLY A 22 4.24 7.46 -4.44
N GLY A 23 3.13 8.17 -4.62
CA GLY A 23 2.58 9.10 -3.65
C GLY A 23 1.07 8.96 -3.56
N LYS A 24 0.54 9.11 -2.36
CA LYS A 24 -0.89 9.01 -2.06
C LYS A 24 -1.29 10.15 -1.15
N ILE A 25 -2.36 10.83 -1.51
CA ILE A 25 -2.98 11.87 -0.70
C ILE A 25 -4.42 11.45 -0.43
N ALA A 26 -4.83 11.49 0.82
CA ALA A 26 -6.20 11.28 1.24
C ALA A 26 -6.70 12.55 1.93
N ALA A 27 -7.86 13.02 1.51
CA ALA A 27 -8.52 14.20 2.07
C ALA A 27 -10.00 13.94 2.31
N GLY A 28 -10.50 14.38 3.46
CA GLY A 28 -11.91 14.23 3.81
C GLY A 28 -12.18 14.38 5.30
N THR A 29 -13.39 14.07 5.68
CA THR A 29 -13.85 14.18 7.09
C THR A 29 -13.27 13.09 8.00
N MET A 30 -12.90 11.92 7.44
CA MET A 30 -12.38 10.81 8.24
C MET A 30 -10.87 10.84 8.39
N THR A 31 -10.13 11.10 7.30
CA THR A 31 -8.66 11.08 7.33
C THR A 31 -8.09 12.09 6.36
N ASN A 32 -7.10 12.85 6.82
CA ASN A 32 -6.28 13.72 6.00
C ASN A 32 -4.83 13.27 6.17
N SER A 33 -4.24 12.74 5.10
CA SER A 33 -2.89 12.17 5.13
C SER A 33 -2.20 12.25 3.78
N ALA A 34 -0.88 12.31 3.82
CA ALA A 34 -0.02 12.17 2.66
C ALA A 34 0.98 11.03 2.90
N THR A 35 1.17 10.18 1.92
CA THR A 35 2.08 9.04 1.97
C THR A 35 2.98 9.05 0.76
N ILE A 36 4.25 8.77 0.96
CA ILE A 36 5.22 8.54 -0.12
C ILE A 36 5.88 7.18 0.07
N TYR A 37 6.15 6.50 -1.04
CA TYR A 37 6.76 5.18 -1.01
C TYR A 37 7.52 4.87 -2.31
N PRO A 38 8.70 4.27 -2.26
CA PRO A 38 9.24 3.49 -3.34
C PRO A 38 8.63 2.08 -3.32
N LEU A 39 8.32 1.54 -4.49
CA LEU A 39 8.01 0.14 -4.70
C LEU A 39 9.16 -0.50 -5.47
N ILE A 40 9.80 -1.46 -4.85
CA ILE A 40 10.94 -2.20 -5.39
C ILE A 40 10.48 -3.60 -5.76
N ARG A 41 10.77 -4.04 -6.98
CA ARG A 41 10.45 -5.39 -7.45
C ARG A 41 11.71 -6.03 -8.04
N ILE A 42 12.00 -7.28 -7.64
CA ILE A 42 13.20 -8.01 -8.07
C ILE A 42 12.81 -9.45 -8.39
N GLY A 43 13.12 -9.91 -9.61
CA GLY A 43 12.82 -11.27 -10.04
C GLY A 43 12.46 -11.33 -11.53
N ILE A 44 11.83 -12.42 -11.94
CA ILE A 44 11.34 -12.58 -13.30
C ILE A 44 9.92 -12.05 -13.38
N MET A 45 9.74 -10.89 -13.97
CA MET A 45 8.45 -10.20 -13.98
C MET A 45 8.19 -9.45 -15.29
N HIS A 46 6.94 -9.10 -15.52
CA HIS A 46 6.57 -8.10 -16.53
C HIS A 46 6.65 -6.69 -15.91
N PRO A 47 6.88 -5.66 -16.75
CA PRO A 47 6.87 -4.28 -16.29
C PRO A 47 5.60 -3.97 -15.52
N TYR A 48 5.70 -3.20 -14.44
CA TYR A 48 4.61 -2.91 -13.51
C TYR A 48 3.37 -2.35 -14.21
N PHE A 49 3.56 -1.36 -15.10
CA PHE A 49 2.45 -0.71 -15.79
C PHE A 49 1.88 -1.51 -16.98
N SER A 50 2.51 -2.63 -17.35
CA SER A 50 2.00 -3.56 -18.38
C SER A 50 1.43 -4.85 -17.81
N GLY A 51 1.51 -5.07 -16.50
CA GLY A 51 1.06 -6.28 -15.82
C GLY A 51 -0.38 -6.15 -15.27
N ASN A 52 -1.11 -7.27 -15.28
CA ASN A 52 -2.50 -7.34 -14.79
C ASN A 52 -2.63 -7.40 -13.25
N ILE A 53 -1.55 -7.25 -12.50
CA ILE A 53 -1.56 -7.34 -11.03
C ILE A 53 -1.87 -5.99 -10.38
N ASN A 54 -1.97 -4.94 -11.14
CA ASN A 54 -2.55 -3.68 -10.67
C ASN A 54 -4.05 -3.84 -10.52
N GLN A 55 -4.55 -3.80 -9.31
CA GLN A 55 -5.99 -3.83 -8.99
C GLN A 55 -6.82 -2.71 -9.66
N LEU A 56 -6.15 -1.77 -10.32
CA LEU A 56 -6.76 -0.63 -11.02
C LEU A 56 -6.63 -0.69 -12.54
N SER A 57 -5.86 -1.62 -13.11
CA SER A 57 -5.69 -1.71 -14.56
C SER A 57 -6.68 -2.69 -15.18
N SER A 58 -7.43 -2.17 -16.11
CA SER A 58 -8.39 -2.87 -16.95
C SER A 58 -7.83 -4.15 -17.62
N PRO A 59 -8.62 -5.21 -17.79
CA PRO A 59 -8.17 -6.55 -18.22
C PRO A 59 -7.79 -6.65 -19.71
N ARG A 60 -7.24 -5.63 -20.32
CA ARG A 60 -7.10 -5.56 -21.79
C ARG A 60 -5.87 -6.23 -22.40
N THR A 61 -4.96 -6.83 -21.64
CA THR A 61 -3.74 -7.42 -22.23
C THR A 61 -3.53 -8.88 -21.88
N ILE A 62 -4.50 -9.72 -22.27
CA ILE A 62 -4.49 -11.18 -22.02
C ILE A 62 -3.44 -11.94 -22.87
N LYS A 63 -2.88 -11.36 -23.92
CA LYS A 63 -2.03 -12.10 -24.85
C LYS A 63 -0.59 -12.43 -24.40
N SER A 64 -0.08 -11.81 -23.33
CA SER A 64 1.34 -12.00 -22.92
C SER A 64 1.55 -12.91 -21.69
N GLN A 65 0.52 -13.45 -21.09
CA GLN A 65 0.59 -14.08 -19.75
C GLN A 65 0.95 -15.57 -19.71
N LYS A 66 1.39 -16.17 -20.80
CA LYS A 66 1.78 -17.60 -20.78
C LYS A 66 3.08 -17.89 -20.01
N LYS A 67 3.86 -16.86 -19.64
CA LYS A 67 5.15 -17.04 -18.95
C LYS A 67 5.01 -16.95 -17.45
N TRP A 68 5.81 -17.75 -16.75
CA TRP A 68 5.97 -17.66 -15.31
C TRP A 68 6.53 -16.29 -14.90
N GLN A 69 6.02 -15.78 -13.80
CA GLN A 69 6.59 -14.67 -13.08
C GLN A 69 6.84 -15.11 -11.63
N ALA A 70 7.99 -14.74 -11.10
CA ALA A 70 8.33 -14.95 -9.70
C ALA A 70 9.22 -13.81 -9.27
N TYR A 71 8.77 -13.00 -8.32
CA TYR A 71 9.51 -11.83 -7.88
C TYR A 71 9.25 -11.51 -6.41
N LEU A 72 10.26 -10.90 -5.81
CA LEU A 72 10.17 -10.25 -4.51
C LEU A 72 9.65 -8.83 -4.69
N VAL A 73 8.88 -8.38 -3.74
CA VAL A 73 8.37 -7.01 -3.67
C VAL A 73 8.67 -6.42 -2.31
N ALA A 74 9.09 -5.15 -2.28
CA ALA A 74 9.28 -4.38 -1.07
C ALA A 74 8.75 -2.96 -1.29
N ARG A 75 7.96 -2.46 -0.35
CA ARG A 75 7.35 -1.13 -0.39
C ARG A 75 7.48 -0.46 0.98
N PRO A 76 8.67 0.09 1.32
CA PRO A 76 8.79 1.00 2.46
C PRO A 76 8.00 2.28 2.17
N GLY A 77 7.35 2.84 3.16
CA GLY A 77 6.58 4.06 3.00
C GLY A 77 6.56 4.91 4.25
N GLY A 78 6.60 6.23 4.08
CA GLY A 78 6.38 7.20 5.14
C GLY A 78 5.03 7.88 4.95
N SER A 79 4.24 7.96 6.01
CA SER A 79 2.93 8.63 5.99
C SER A 79 2.92 9.76 7.00
N PHE A 80 2.43 10.92 6.56
CA PHE A 80 2.14 12.06 7.41
C PHE A 80 0.63 12.20 7.54
N THR A 81 0.12 12.07 8.78
CA THR A 81 -1.32 12.13 9.07
C THR A 81 -1.63 13.41 9.85
N LEU A 82 -2.46 14.27 9.28
CA LEU A 82 -2.94 15.49 9.91
C LEU A 82 -4.10 15.20 10.87
N THR A 83 -5.09 14.45 10.39
CA THR A 83 -6.29 14.10 11.15
C THR A 83 -6.71 12.67 10.85
N ASN A 84 -7.20 11.99 11.88
CA ASN A 84 -7.82 10.69 11.75
C ASN A 84 -9.03 10.63 12.71
N ALA A 85 -10.23 10.79 12.17
CA ALA A 85 -11.45 10.87 12.96
C ALA A 85 -11.76 9.62 13.75
N LEU A 86 -11.26 8.45 13.32
CA LEU A 86 -11.43 7.18 14.05
C LEU A 86 -10.59 7.14 15.33
N LEU A 87 -9.48 7.87 15.36
CA LEU A 87 -8.54 7.87 16.50
C LEU A 87 -8.71 9.11 17.39
N THR A 88 -9.06 10.26 16.80
CA THR A 88 -9.11 11.54 17.51
C THR A 88 -10.52 12.10 17.70
N GLY A 89 -11.53 11.43 17.18
CA GLY A 89 -12.89 11.95 17.07
C GLY A 89 -13.07 12.85 15.84
N GLY A 90 -14.28 12.93 15.30
CA GLY A 90 -14.58 13.71 14.10
C GLY A 90 -14.50 15.23 14.33
N ILE A 91 -14.28 15.98 13.28
CA ILE A 91 -14.22 17.46 13.27
C ILE A 91 -15.54 18.10 13.79
N SER A 92 -16.63 17.35 13.73
CA SER A 92 -17.98 17.82 14.12
C SER A 92 -18.34 17.62 15.59
N ASN A 93 -17.45 17.09 16.43
CA ASN A 93 -17.80 16.73 17.81
C ASN A 93 -17.35 17.80 18.82
N SER A 94 -17.75 19.05 18.61
CA SER A 94 -17.42 20.15 19.53
C SER A 94 -18.47 20.38 20.63
N SER A 95 -19.51 19.59 20.77
CA SER A 95 -20.48 19.76 21.84
C SER A 95 -21.03 18.43 22.37
N ASN A 96 -20.76 18.17 23.66
CA ASN A 96 -21.46 17.26 24.56
C ASN A 96 -21.29 15.73 24.41
N GLY A 97 -20.34 15.22 23.67
CA GLY A 97 -19.94 13.82 23.78
C GLY A 97 -18.73 13.65 24.68
N LYS A 98 -18.73 12.72 25.63
CA LYS A 98 -17.53 12.21 26.28
C LYS A 98 -16.66 11.60 25.17
N VAL A 99 -15.87 12.44 24.50
CA VAL A 99 -14.79 11.97 23.66
C VAL A 99 -13.90 11.16 24.58
N ILE A 100 -13.75 9.87 24.33
CA ILE A 100 -12.66 9.09 24.87
C ILE A 100 -11.41 9.75 24.25
N ARG A 101 -10.91 10.79 24.88
CA ARG A 101 -9.56 11.29 24.64
C ARG A 101 -8.66 10.12 24.98
N SER A 102 -8.21 9.40 23.97
CA SER A 102 -7.13 8.47 24.21
C SER A 102 -6.02 9.31 24.84
N ASN A 103 -5.50 8.87 25.98
CA ASN A 103 -4.38 9.53 26.66
C ASN A 103 -3.12 9.56 25.80
N HIS A 104 -3.21 9.04 24.57
CA HIS A 104 -2.12 8.90 23.63
C HIS A 104 -2.34 9.87 22.46
N PRO A 105 -1.46 10.85 22.26
CA PRO A 105 -1.54 11.76 21.14
C PRO A 105 -1.34 11.03 19.80
N LEU A 106 -1.95 11.56 18.74
CA LEU A 106 -1.80 11.03 17.38
C LEU A 106 -0.36 11.21 16.92
N GLN A 107 0.28 10.12 16.53
CA GLN A 107 1.58 10.17 15.90
C GLN A 107 1.42 10.64 14.44
N LYS A 108 1.92 11.85 14.18
CA LYS A 108 1.77 12.48 12.85
C LYS A 108 2.56 11.75 11.77
N PHE A 109 3.72 11.19 12.13
CA PHE A 109 4.57 10.44 11.22
C PHE A 109 4.50 8.95 11.55
N THR A 110 4.15 8.15 10.54
CA THR A 110 4.15 6.70 10.64
C THR A 110 4.98 6.11 9.50
N PHE A 111 5.68 5.02 9.80
CA PHE A 111 6.42 4.25 8.82
C PHE A 111 5.69 2.94 8.54
N ASN A 112 5.59 2.59 7.26
CA ASN A 112 5.02 1.33 6.81
C ASN A 112 6.07 0.59 6.01
N MET A 113 6.16 -0.71 6.19
CA MET A 113 6.96 -1.60 5.35
C MET A 113 6.09 -2.74 4.89
N GLU A 114 5.95 -2.92 3.59
CA GLU A 114 5.28 -4.06 3.01
C GLU A 114 6.27 -4.82 2.14
N TYR A 115 6.38 -6.13 2.35
CA TYR A 115 7.29 -6.96 1.59
C TYR A 115 6.71 -8.36 1.39
N GLY A 116 7.16 -9.04 0.36
CA GLY A 116 6.66 -10.37 0.09
C GLY A 116 7.13 -10.96 -1.21
N VAL A 117 6.47 -12.05 -1.58
CA VAL A 117 6.75 -12.84 -2.77
C VAL A 117 5.48 -12.96 -3.60
N VAL A 118 5.62 -12.82 -4.90
CA VAL A 118 4.55 -13.04 -5.87
C VAL A 118 5.00 -14.08 -6.88
N VAL A 119 4.18 -15.11 -7.07
CA VAL A 119 4.37 -16.11 -8.11
C VAL A 119 3.12 -16.17 -8.96
N SER A 120 3.25 -16.08 -10.27
CA SER A 120 2.11 -16.18 -11.16
C SER A 120 2.41 -16.98 -12.43
N LYS A 121 1.37 -17.64 -12.95
CA LYS A 121 1.42 -18.36 -14.22
C LYS A 121 0.07 -18.25 -14.90
N GLY A 122 0.07 -17.66 -16.10
CA GLY A 122 -1.16 -17.50 -16.88
C GLY A 122 -2.22 -16.70 -16.13
N ARG A 123 -3.28 -17.36 -15.69
CA ARG A 123 -4.44 -16.74 -15.04
C ARG A 123 -4.42 -16.84 -13.52
N VAL A 124 -3.41 -17.49 -12.95
CA VAL A 124 -3.32 -17.74 -11.50
C VAL A 124 -2.14 -16.96 -10.92
N ALA A 125 -2.37 -16.28 -9.83
CA ALA A 125 -1.32 -15.61 -9.06
C ALA A 125 -1.48 -15.92 -7.57
N LEU A 126 -0.37 -16.30 -6.93
CA LEU A 126 -0.23 -16.47 -5.49
C LEU A 126 0.69 -15.35 -4.97
N SER A 127 0.25 -14.66 -3.94
CA SER A 127 1.09 -13.70 -3.24
C SER A 127 1.08 -13.97 -1.75
N VAL A 128 2.27 -13.88 -1.14
CA VAL A 128 2.48 -13.92 0.31
C VAL A 128 3.14 -12.61 0.68
N MET A 129 2.43 -11.79 1.44
CA MET A 129 2.82 -10.44 1.78
C MET A 129 2.85 -10.28 3.30
N GLN A 130 3.81 -9.54 3.80
CA GLN A 130 3.90 -9.12 5.17
C GLN A 130 3.93 -7.60 5.25
N ARG A 131 3.15 -7.05 6.17
CA ARG A 131 3.07 -5.60 6.40
C ARG A 131 3.41 -5.31 7.84
N TYR A 132 4.39 -4.45 8.01
CA TYR A 132 4.75 -3.81 9.28
C TYR A 132 4.28 -2.37 9.27
N THR A 133 3.72 -1.91 10.38
CA THR A 133 3.29 -0.52 10.55
C THR A 133 3.64 -0.04 11.94
N THR A 134 4.30 1.12 12.04
CA THR A 134 4.53 1.78 13.33
C THR A 134 3.21 2.25 13.94
N PRO A 135 3.13 2.38 15.27
CA PRO A 135 1.90 2.78 15.93
C PRO A 135 1.43 4.16 15.46
N MET A 136 0.11 4.33 15.35
CA MET A 136 -0.53 5.62 15.00
C MET A 136 -0.78 6.50 16.21
N LEU A 137 -0.69 5.95 17.41
CA LEU A 137 -0.80 6.65 18.69
C LEU A 137 0.47 6.44 19.48
N GLU A 138 0.96 7.48 20.16
CA GLU A 138 2.15 7.39 21.00
C GLU A 138 1.93 6.39 22.14
N GLY A 139 2.95 5.58 22.44
CA GLY A 139 2.90 4.58 23.49
C GLY A 139 2.24 3.26 23.15
N LEU A 140 1.76 3.07 21.93
CA LEU A 140 1.26 1.79 21.45
C LEU A 140 2.34 0.98 20.71
N TYR A 141 2.04 -0.30 20.50
CA TYR A 141 2.94 -1.23 19.82
C TYR A 141 2.80 -1.13 18.30
N SER A 142 3.87 -1.49 17.60
CA SER A 142 3.84 -1.70 16.15
C SER A 142 3.01 -2.93 15.81
N HIS A 143 2.41 -2.91 14.62
CA HIS A 143 1.61 -4.02 14.11
C HIS A 143 2.28 -4.69 12.93
N GLU A 144 2.25 -6.00 12.93
CA GLU A 144 2.72 -6.84 11.84
C GLU A 144 1.59 -7.77 11.40
N VAL A 145 1.29 -7.80 10.10
CA VAL A 145 0.20 -8.59 9.53
C VAL A 145 0.69 -9.32 8.30
N GLY A 146 0.54 -10.65 8.30
CA GLY A 146 0.74 -11.49 7.14
C GLY A 146 -0.55 -11.66 6.33
N ASN A 147 -0.42 -11.65 5.00
CA ASN A 147 -1.51 -11.89 4.06
C ASN A 147 -1.09 -12.89 3.00
N VAL A 148 -1.94 -13.88 2.73
CA VAL A 148 -1.79 -14.80 1.61
C VAL A 148 -2.98 -14.60 0.69
N SER A 149 -2.72 -14.30 -0.59
CA SER A 149 -3.76 -14.07 -1.58
C SER A 149 -3.59 -15.00 -2.77
N LEU A 150 -4.67 -15.60 -3.21
CA LEU A 150 -4.77 -16.38 -4.44
C LEU A 150 -5.74 -15.65 -5.38
N SER A 151 -5.26 -15.29 -6.56
CA SER A 151 -6.03 -14.55 -7.55
C SER A 151 -6.21 -15.35 -8.82
N PHE A 152 -7.41 -15.31 -9.37
CA PHE A 152 -7.76 -15.95 -10.64
C PHE A 152 -8.32 -14.89 -11.59
N ASN A 153 -7.79 -14.83 -12.81
CA ASN A 153 -8.29 -13.97 -13.88
C ASN A 153 -8.96 -14.85 -14.94
N TRP A 154 -10.21 -14.55 -15.28
CA TRP A 154 -11.01 -15.21 -16.33
C TRP A 154 -11.17 -14.33 -17.56
#